data_2fc33d7158d32a5a4407e6d7e4394cbb
#
_entry.id   2fc33d7158d32a5a4407e6d7e4394cbb
#
_cell.length_a   1.000
_cell.length_b   1.000
_cell.length_c   1.000
_cell.angle_alpha   90.00
_cell.angle_beta   90.00
_cell.angle_gamma   90.00
#
_symmetry.space_group_name_H-M   'P 1'
#
loop_
_entity.id
_entity.type
_entity.pdbx_description
1 polymer ?
#
loop_
_entity_poly.entity_id
_entity_poly.type
_entity_poly.pdbx_seq_one_letter_code
_entity_poly.pdbx_strand_id
1 'polypeptide(L)'
;TGEQYFCGYPFFVNENVLTPRADTEILVEEALKKLKTGDSILDMCTGSGCILLSLLLMKEGCRGTGVDLSEKALQVAEKNRRKLLSEKTDCVFLQSNLFDALPEEKFSLVVSNPPYIKTADIEELMPEVKDHEPRMALDGEADGLFFYRKIAGEAKRYLTKGGYILFEIGFDQ
;
A
#
# COMPACT_ATOMS: atom_id res chain seq x y z
N THR A 1 18.96 -9.08 1.70
CA THR A 1 19.35 -9.24 0.28
C THR A 1 18.93 -8.06 -0.61
N GLY A 2 18.10 -7.14 -0.13
CA GLY A 2 17.66 -5.97 -0.92
C GLY A 2 16.63 -6.29 -2.00
N GLU A 3 16.15 -7.52 -2.11
CA GLU A 3 15.10 -7.93 -3.05
C GLU A 3 14.16 -8.95 -2.41
N GLN A 4 12.86 -8.78 -2.64
CA GLN A 4 11.79 -9.67 -2.21
C GLN A 4 10.83 -9.95 -3.35
N TYR A 5 10.50 -11.22 -3.59
CA TYR A 5 9.47 -11.59 -4.55
C TYR A 5 8.07 -11.39 -3.96
N PHE A 6 7.19 -10.79 -4.75
CA PHE A 6 5.78 -10.56 -4.40
C PHE A 6 4.93 -10.62 -5.67
N CYS A 7 3.85 -11.40 -5.66
CA CYS A 7 3.03 -11.69 -6.85
C CYS A 7 3.86 -12.13 -8.08
N GLY A 8 4.99 -12.82 -7.85
CA GLY A 8 5.89 -13.27 -8.91
C GLY A 8 6.86 -12.21 -9.45
N TYR A 9 6.85 -10.98 -8.94
CA TYR A 9 7.73 -9.89 -9.36
C TYR A 9 8.82 -9.59 -8.33
N PRO A 10 10.07 -9.25 -8.76
CA PRO A 10 11.18 -8.94 -7.86
C PRO A 10 11.19 -7.48 -7.44
N PHE A 11 10.70 -7.19 -6.24
CA PHE A 11 10.69 -5.86 -5.64
C PHE A 11 12.00 -5.57 -4.90
N PHE A 12 12.57 -4.40 -5.14
CA PHE A 12 13.63 -3.87 -4.29
C PHE A 12 13.05 -3.47 -2.92
N VAL A 13 13.75 -3.83 -1.85
CA VAL A 13 13.40 -3.51 -0.46
C VAL A 13 14.65 -3.10 0.31
N ASN A 14 14.48 -2.26 1.33
CA ASN A 14 15.51 -1.87 2.28
C ASN A 14 14.87 -1.55 3.64
N GLU A 15 15.65 -1.06 4.58
CA GLU A 15 15.23 -0.70 5.95
C GLU A 15 14.17 0.41 6.03
N ASN A 16 13.80 1.05 4.92
CA ASN A 16 12.81 2.14 4.91
C ASN A 16 11.39 1.69 4.55
N VAL A 17 11.19 0.41 4.25
CA VAL A 17 9.89 -0.16 3.87
C VAL A 17 9.62 -1.48 4.57
N LEU A 18 8.34 -1.77 4.80
CA LEU A 18 7.89 -3.11 5.18
C LEU A 18 8.26 -4.09 4.06
N THR A 19 8.86 -5.22 4.42
CA THR A 19 9.12 -6.31 3.47
C THR A 19 7.79 -6.91 3.02
N PRO A 20 7.49 -6.97 1.70
CA PRO A 20 6.25 -7.58 1.20
C PRO A 20 6.06 -9.01 1.72
N ARG A 21 4.86 -9.31 2.21
CA ARG A 21 4.49 -10.60 2.80
C ARG A 21 3.61 -11.40 1.83
N ALA A 22 3.71 -12.74 1.90
CA ALA A 22 2.86 -13.61 1.09
C ALA A 22 1.36 -13.42 1.40
N ASP A 23 1.00 -13.15 2.65
CA ASP A 23 -0.39 -12.91 3.04
C ASP A 23 -0.98 -11.67 2.35
N THR A 24 -0.16 -10.66 2.06
CA THR A 24 -0.58 -9.44 1.34
C THR A 24 -0.93 -9.73 -0.13
N GLU A 25 -0.47 -10.85 -0.71
CA GLU A 25 -0.85 -11.25 -2.07
C GLU A 25 -2.35 -11.54 -2.18
N ILE A 26 -3.01 -11.97 -1.09
CA ILE A 26 -4.46 -12.16 -1.02
C ILE A 26 -5.19 -10.84 -1.28
N LEU A 27 -4.69 -9.73 -0.72
CA LEU A 27 -5.26 -8.40 -0.98
C LEU A 27 -5.21 -8.04 -2.47
N VAL A 28 -4.08 -8.33 -3.14
CA VAL A 28 -3.93 -8.11 -4.59
C VAL A 28 -4.91 -8.98 -5.38
N GLU A 29 -5.05 -10.26 -5.04
CA GLU A 29 -6.00 -11.18 -5.71
C GLU A 29 -7.44 -10.71 -5.58
N GLU A 30 -7.88 -10.29 -4.39
CA GLU A 30 -9.22 -9.75 -4.16
C GLU A 30 -9.44 -8.42 -4.89
N ALA A 31 -8.43 -7.56 -4.94
CA ALA A 31 -8.48 -6.31 -5.69
C ALA A 31 -8.65 -6.55 -7.19
N LEU A 32 -7.93 -7.50 -7.77
CA LEU A 32 -8.03 -7.85 -9.19
C LEU A 32 -9.43 -8.32 -9.59
N LYS A 33 -10.17 -8.99 -8.71
CA LYS A 33 -11.56 -9.41 -8.95
C LYS A 33 -12.53 -8.23 -9.07
N LYS A 34 -12.19 -7.07 -8.50
CA LYS A 34 -13.02 -5.86 -8.52
C LYS A 34 -12.66 -4.91 -9.66
N LEU A 35 -11.40 -4.93 -10.13
CA LEU A 35 -10.88 -4.01 -11.13
C LEU A 35 -11.35 -4.34 -12.54
N LYS A 36 -11.64 -3.28 -13.29
CA LYS A 36 -11.90 -3.30 -14.74
C LYS A 36 -10.81 -2.50 -15.46
N THR A 37 -10.62 -2.78 -16.74
CA THR A 37 -9.73 -1.97 -17.59
C THR A 37 -10.15 -0.51 -17.54
N GLY A 38 -9.19 0.40 -17.33
CA GLY A 38 -9.42 1.84 -17.21
C GLY A 38 -9.70 2.34 -15.81
N ASP A 39 -9.81 1.44 -14.82
CA ASP A 39 -10.02 1.82 -13.43
C ASP A 39 -8.81 2.58 -12.85
N SER A 40 -9.11 3.45 -11.87
CA SER A 40 -8.12 4.19 -11.09
C SER A 40 -8.00 3.60 -9.69
N ILE A 41 -6.75 3.44 -9.24
CA ILE A 41 -6.39 2.77 -7.99
C ILE A 41 -5.67 3.78 -7.09
N LEU A 42 -6.08 3.85 -5.83
CA LEU A 42 -5.35 4.51 -4.76
C LEU A 42 -4.80 3.47 -3.80
N ASP A 43 -3.48 3.44 -3.64
CA ASP A 43 -2.79 2.61 -2.65
C ASP A 43 -2.32 3.50 -1.49
N MET A 44 -2.99 3.36 -0.35
CA MET A 44 -2.74 4.15 0.85
C MET A 44 -1.75 3.41 1.76
N CYS A 45 -0.71 4.11 2.24
CA CYS A 45 0.44 3.53 2.94
C CYS A 45 1.21 2.57 2.02
N THR A 46 1.58 3.04 0.83
CA THR A 46 2.05 2.21 -0.29
C THR A 46 3.40 1.52 -0.03
N GLY A 47 4.22 2.04 0.89
CA GLY A 47 5.51 1.46 1.24
C GLY A 47 6.45 1.28 0.05
N SER A 48 6.79 0.04 -0.26
CA SER A 48 7.62 -0.32 -1.43
C SER A 48 6.89 -0.21 -2.77
N GLY A 49 5.58 0.10 -2.76
CA GLY A 49 4.71 0.10 -3.93
C GLY A 49 4.25 -1.28 -4.39
N CYS A 50 4.52 -2.34 -3.62
CA CYS A 50 4.31 -3.72 -4.09
C CYS A 50 2.85 -4.02 -4.44
N ILE A 51 1.87 -3.52 -3.69
CA ILE A 51 0.44 -3.74 -3.97
C ILE A 51 0.06 -3.01 -5.27
N LEU A 52 0.29 -1.70 -5.34
CA LEU A 52 -0.09 -0.88 -6.49
C LEU A 52 0.58 -1.36 -7.78
N LEU A 53 1.89 -1.58 -7.73
CA LEU A 53 2.65 -1.96 -8.92
C LEU A 53 2.25 -3.35 -9.41
N SER A 54 1.98 -4.31 -8.51
CA SER A 54 1.44 -5.63 -8.90
C SER A 54 0.09 -5.52 -9.57
N LEU A 55 -0.82 -4.70 -9.04
CA LEU A 55 -2.13 -4.46 -9.66
C LEU A 55 -2.00 -3.88 -11.06
N LEU A 56 -1.11 -2.90 -11.26
CA LEU A 56 -0.87 -2.27 -12.57
C LEU A 56 -0.18 -3.21 -13.58
N LEU A 57 0.66 -4.14 -13.10
CA LEU A 57 1.29 -5.17 -13.93
C LEU A 57 0.29 -6.25 -14.37
N MET A 58 -0.63 -6.62 -13.49
CA MET A 58 -1.57 -7.73 -13.69
C MET A 58 -2.90 -7.27 -14.31
N LYS A 59 -3.21 -5.96 -14.31
CA LYS A 59 -4.44 -5.40 -14.89
C LYS A 59 -4.13 -4.26 -15.85
N GLU A 60 -4.07 -4.58 -17.12
CA GLU A 60 -3.77 -3.63 -18.19
C GLU A 60 -4.78 -2.47 -18.26
N GLY A 61 -4.27 -1.28 -18.58
CA GLY A 61 -5.07 -0.07 -18.80
C GLY A 61 -5.54 0.63 -17.51
N CYS A 62 -5.23 0.10 -16.32
CA CYS A 62 -5.44 0.80 -15.06
C CYS A 62 -4.38 1.89 -14.85
N ARG A 63 -4.75 2.90 -14.05
CA ARG A 63 -3.83 3.93 -13.54
C ARG A 63 -3.79 3.90 -12.02
N GLY A 64 -2.72 4.40 -11.43
CA GLY A 64 -2.56 4.29 -9.99
C GLY A 64 -1.84 5.45 -9.32
N THR A 65 -2.29 5.76 -8.11
CA THR A 65 -1.65 6.69 -7.19
C THR A 65 -1.27 5.95 -5.91
N GLY A 66 0.01 5.94 -5.57
CA GLY A 66 0.50 5.42 -4.30
C GLY A 66 0.81 6.57 -3.34
N VAL A 67 0.36 6.47 -2.11
CA VAL A 67 0.53 7.49 -1.08
C VAL A 67 1.27 6.92 0.12
N ASP A 68 2.26 7.65 0.59
CA ASP A 68 2.96 7.34 1.84
C ASP A 68 3.39 8.62 2.56
N LEU A 69 3.48 8.56 3.88
CA LEU A 69 4.03 9.66 4.68
C LEU A 69 5.56 9.74 4.56
N SER A 70 6.22 8.59 4.38
CA SER A 70 7.67 8.45 4.30
C SER A 70 8.18 8.73 2.88
N GLU A 71 8.89 9.85 2.70
CA GLU A 71 9.60 10.14 1.46
C GLU A 71 10.60 9.03 1.08
N LYS A 72 11.26 8.41 2.07
CA LYS A 72 12.19 7.31 1.85
C LYS A 72 11.49 6.06 1.31
N ALA A 73 10.29 5.75 1.79
CA ALA A 73 9.48 4.67 1.25
C ALA A 73 9.08 4.95 -0.20
N LEU A 74 8.68 6.19 -0.51
CA LEU A 74 8.36 6.59 -1.89
C LEU A 74 9.54 6.52 -2.84
N GLN A 75 10.77 6.77 -2.37
CA GLN A 75 11.99 6.56 -3.17
C GLN A 75 12.17 5.07 -3.54
N VAL A 76 11.85 4.16 -2.62
CA VAL A 76 11.84 2.71 -2.89
C VAL A 76 10.75 2.36 -3.89
N ALA A 77 9.53 2.85 -3.69
CA ALA A 77 8.40 2.63 -4.59
C ALA A 77 8.71 3.13 -6.02
N GLU A 78 9.29 4.32 -6.14
CA GLU A 78 9.68 4.89 -7.43
C GLU A 78 10.80 4.07 -8.12
N LYS A 79 11.76 3.55 -7.36
CA LYS A 79 12.78 2.63 -7.89
C LYS A 79 12.13 1.35 -8.44
N ASN A 80 11.15 0.79 -7.72
CA ASN A 80 10.39 -0.38 -8.17
C ASN A 80 9.55 -0.07 -9.40
N ARG A 81 8.88 1.09 -9.43
CA ARG A 81 8.13 1.54 -10.61
C ARG A 81 8.99 1.55 -11.87
N ARG A 82 10.15 2.18 -11.79
CA ARG A 82 11.11 2.27 -12.93
C ARG A 82 11.64 0.91 -13.35
N LYS A 83 11.80 -0.02 -12.40
CA LYS A 83 12.28 -1.38 -12.69
C LYS A 83 11.22 -2.25 -13.35
N LEU A 84 9.95 -2.10 -12.95
CA LEU A 84 8.89 -3.09 -13.23
C LEU A 84 7.87 -2.59 -14.25
N LEU A 85 7.53 -1.30 -14.26
CA LEU A 85 6.51 -0.77 -15.16
C LEU A 85 7.08 -0.17 -16.43
N SER A 86 6.30 -0.23 -17.49
CA SER A 86 6.54 0.55 -18.72
C SER A 86 6.37 2.05 -18.41
N GLU A 87 7.15 2.91 -19.08
CA GLU A 87 6.99 4.37 -19.01
C GLU A 87 5.60 4.87 -19.43
N LYS A 88 4.87 4.07 -20.19
CA LYS A 88 3.49 4.37 -20.62
C LYS A 88 2.43 4.09 -19.55
N THR A 89 2.78 3.38 -18.47
CA THR A 89 1.85 3.08 -17.39
C THR A 89 1.70 4.30 -16.51
N ASP A 90 0.48 4.79 -16.37
CA ASP A 90 0.16 5.96 -15.54
C ASP A 90 0.19 5.54 -14.05
N CYS A 91 1.30 5.86 -13.40
CA CYS A 91 1.55 5.54 -12.01
C CYS A 91 2.35 6.67 -11.37
N VAL A 92 1.80 7.26 -10.32
CA VAL A 92 2.43 8.34 -9.55
C VAL A 92 2.52 8.00 -8.07
N PHE A 93 3.57 8.49 -7.42
CA PHE A 93 3.72 8.41 -5.96
C PHE A 93 3.69 9.82 -5.38
N LEU A 94 2.95 9.98 -4.27
CA LEU A 94 2.71 11.25 -3.62
C LEU A 94 3.00 11.16 -2.12
N GLN A 95 3.84 12.06 -1.62
CA GLN A 95 4.03 12.18 -0.19
C GLN A 95 2.82 12.89 0.43
N SER A 96 2.14 12.19 1.34
CA SER A 96 0.96 12.70 2.03
C SER A 96 0.75 11.99 3.36
N ASN A 97 0.22 12.72 4.32
CA ASN A 97 -0.39 12.10 5.49
C ASN A 97 -1.81 11.69 5.12
N LEU A 98 -1.97 10.42 4.73
CA LEU A 98 -3.22 9.88 4.18
C LEU A 98 -3.74 10.75 3.01
N PHE A 99 -4.91 11.35 3.14
CA PHE A 99 -5.57 12.11 2.09
C PHE A 99 -5.17 13.59 2.00
N ASP A 100 -4.36 14.11 2.93
CA ASP A 100 -4.12 15.55 3.10
C ASP A 100 -3.60 16.26 1.84
N ALA A 101 -2.74 15.62 1.06
CA ALA A 101 -2.16 16.18 -0.16
C ALA A 101 -2.76 15.62 -1.45
N LEU A 102 -3.78 14.75 -1.35
CA LEU A 102 -4.41 14.19 -2.54
C LEU A 102 -5.22 15.26 -3.29
N PRO A 103 -5.08 15.35 -4.62
CA PRO A 103 -5.95 16.18 -5.43
C PRO A 103 -7.41 15.68 -5.36
N GLU A 104 -8.37 16.55 -5.73
CA GLU A 104 -9.77 16.15 -5.87
C GLU A 104 -9.95 15.21 -7.07
N GLU A 105 -9.58 13.95 -6.87
CA GLU A 105 -9.68 12.88 -7.85
C GLU A 105 -10.55 11.75 -7.29
N LYS A 106 -11.15 10.96 -8.19
CA LYS A 106 -11.96 9.80 -7.83
C LYS A 106 -11.28 8.52 -8.26
N PHE A 107 -11.32 7.52 -7.36
CA PHE A 107 -10.72 6.21 -7.56
C PHE A 107 -11.81 5.13 -7.60
N SER A 108 -11.63 4.13 -8.46
CA SER A 108 -12.50 2.95 -8.51
C SER A 108 -12.21 2.01 -7.34
N LEU A 109 -10.96 2.02 -6.86
CA LEU A 109 -10.48 1.17 -5.79
C LEU A 109 -9.52 1.95 -4.87
N VAL A 110 -9.74 1.85 -3.58
CA VAL A 110 -8.78 2.20 -2.54
C VAL A 110 -8.30 0.90 -1.90
N VAL A 111 -6.99 0.66 -1.92
CA VAL A 111 -6.37 -0.47 -1.24
C VAL A 111 -5.43 0.05 -0.16
N SER A 112 -5.24 -0.69 0.91
CA SER A 112 -4.23 -0.38 1.91
C SER A 112 -3.85 -1.61 2.75
N ASN A 113 -2.56 -1.74 3.01
CA ASN A 113 -2.02 -2.50 4.12
C ASN A 113 -1.43 -1.48 5.12
N PRO A 114 -2.26 -0.82 5.93
CA PRO A 114 -1.79 0.22 6.84
C PRO A 114 -1.13 -0.40 8.08
N PRO A 115 -0.35 0.36 8.85
CA PRO A 115 0.13 -0.09 10.15
C PRO A 115 -1.03 -0.48 11.06
N TYR A 116 -0.98 -1.68 11.65
CA TYR A 116 -2.09 -2.22 12.45
C TYR A 116 -1.67 -2.91 13.76
N ILE A 117 -0.38 -2.91 14.10
CA ILE A 117 0.10 -3.48 15.35
C ILE A 117 -0.11 -2.46 16.47
N LYS A 118 -0.68 -2.88 17.59
CA LYS A 118 -0.83 -1.99 18.76
C LYS A 118 0.55 -1.53 19.22
N THR A 119 0.68 -0.27 19.57
CA THR A 119 1.96 0.31 20.05
C THR A 119 2.58 -0.53 21.17
N ALA A 120 1.76 -1.04 22.10
CA ALA A 120 2.22 -1.86 23.23
C ALA A 120 2.81 -3.21 22.78
N ASP A 121 2.32 -3.78 21.69
CA ASP A 121 2.69 -5.12 21.22
C ASP A 121 3.96 -5.09 20.33
N ILE A 122 4.38 -3.91 19.87
CA ILE A 122 5.58 -3.78 18.99
C ILE A 122 6.84 -4.32 19.68
N GLU A 123 6.97 -4.10 20.99
CA GLU A 123 8.15 -4.56 21.75
C GLU A 123 8.22 -6.09 21.88
N GLU A 124 7.09 -6.79 21.69
CA GLU A 124 6.97 -8.26 21.74
C GLU A 124 7.17 -8.92 20.37
N LEU A 125 7.34 -8.14 19.30
CA LEU A 125 7.59 -8.68 17.97
C LEU A 125 8.95 -9.39 17.88
N MET A 126 9.03 -10.33 16.95
CA MET A 126 10.29 -11.01 16.64
C MET A 126 11.37 -9.98 16.25
N PRO A 127 12.64 -10.18 16.66
CA PRO A 127 13.73 -9.25 16.36
C PRO A 127 13.87 -8.91 14.87
N GLU A 128 13.61 -9.89 13.99
CA GLU A 128 13.68 -9.69 12.54
C GLU A 128 12.70 -8.66 12.01
N VAL A 129 11.58 -8.45 12.71
CA VAL A 129 10.58 -7.43 12.38
C VAL A 129 10.90 -6.14 13.13
N LYS A 130 11.00 -6.22 14.45
CA LYS A 130 11.21 -5.06 15.33
C LYS A 130 12.46 -4.26 15.00
N ASP A 131 13.60 -4.94 14.73
CA ASP A 131 14.91 -4.31 14.59
C ASP A 131 15.24 -3.92 13.14
N HIS A 132 14.50 -4.44 12.16
CA HIS A 132 14.83 -4.27 10.74
C HIS A 132 13.75 -3.59 9.91
N GLU A 133 12.51 -3.51 10.39
CA GLU A 133 11.43 -2.84 9.69
C GLU A 133 11.10 -1.48 10.33
N PRO A 134 10.72 -0.46 9.54
CA PRO A 134 10.49 0.86 10.09
C PRO A 134 9.29 0.84 11.05
N ARG A 135 9.48 1.32 12.28
CA ARG A 135 8.43 1.38 13.30
C ARG A 135 7.14 2.03 12.76
N MET A 136 7.27 3.07 11.95
CA MET A 136 6.15 3.76 11.31
C MET A 136 5.29 2.82 10.45
N ALA A 137 5.86 1.79 9.86
CA ALA A 137 5.14 0.82 9.05
C ALA A 137 4.42 -0.27 9.88
N LEU A 138 4.69 -0.33 11.19
CA LEU A 138 4.14 -1.33 12.11
C LEU A 138 3.09 -0.73 13.05
N ASP A 139 3.31 0.49 13.54
CA ASP A 139 2.58 1.09 14.64
C ASP A 139 1.18 1.59 14.22
N GLY A 140 0.17 0.83 14.57
CA GLY A 140 -1.27 1.13 14.35
C GLY A 140 -1.91 1.92 15.50
N GLU A 141 -1.09 2.54 16.36
CA GLU A 141 -1.50 3.29 17.55
C GLU A 141 -2.08 2.38 18.66
N ALA A 142 -2.79 2.97 19.61
CA ALA A 142 -3.18 2.33 20.87
C ALA A 142 -3.95 0.99 20.70
N ASP A 143 -4.81 0.89 19.69
CA ASP A 143 -5.66 -0.29 19.45
C ASP A 143 -5.45 -0.96 18.08
N GLY A 144 -4.47 -0.48 17.31
CA GLY A 144 -4.18 -1.01 15.97
C GLY A 144 -5.20 -0.64 14.90
N LEU A 145 -6.21 0.19 15.22
CA LEU A 145 -7.31 0.52 14.30
C LEU A 145 -7.32 1.98 13.81
N PHE A 146 -6.32 2.77 14.21
CA PHE A 146 -6.28 4.19 13.92
C PHE A 146 -6.36 4.48 12.41
N PHE A 147 -5.52 3.84 11.61
CA PHE A 147 -5.46 4.07 10.17
C PHE A 147 -6.72 3.58 9.46
N TYR A 148 -7.30 2.45 9.87
CA TYR A 148 -8.56 1.96 9.29
C TYR A 148 -9.70 2.96 9.47
N ARG A 149 -9.85 3.54 10.69
CA ARG A 149 -10.88 4.55 10.95
C ARG A 149 -10.68 5.80 10.10
N LYS A 150 -9.44 6.27 10.00
CA LYS A 150 -9.09 7.44 9.19
C LYS A 150 -9.37 7.20 7.71
N ILE A 151 -8.84 6.11 7.16
CA ILE A 151 -9.00 5.79 5.74
C ILE A 151 -10.47 5.54 5.41
N ALA A 152 -11.18 4.70 6.16
CA ALA A 152 -12.58 4.40 5.90
C ALA A 152 -13.49 5.64 6.04
N GLY A 153 -13.18 6.52 7.00
CA GLY A 153 -13.95 7.75 7.24
C GLY A 153 -13.87 8.75 6.07
N GLU A 154 -12.74 8.83 5.41
CA GLU A 154 -12.49 9.83 4.36
C GLU A 154 -12.61 9.26 2.94
N ALA A 155 -12.34 7.97 2.74
CA ALA A 155 -12.27 7.34 1.42
C ALA A 155 -13.54 7.53 0.57
N LYS A 156 -14.72 7.65 1.20
CA LYS A 156 -15.98 7.93 0.49
C LYS A 156 -15.91 9.19 -0.39
N ARG A 157 -15.13 10.19 0.03
CA ARG A 157 -14.93 11.44 -0.73
C ARG A 157 -14.10 11.23 -1.99
N TYR A 158 -13.31 10.16 -2.03
CA TYR A 158 -12.37 9.84 -3.10
C TYR A 158 -12.81 8.63 -3.94
N LEU A 159 -13.90 7.96 -3.59
CA LEU A 159 -14.41 6.83 -4.36
C LEU A 159 -15.40 7.28 -5.44
N THR A 160 -15.33 6.59 -6.58
CA THR A 160 -16.39 6.62 -7.59
C THR A 160 -17.64 5.95 -7.05
N LYS A 161 -18.80 6.18 -7.66
CA LYS A 161 -20.03 5.44 -7.32
C LYS A 161 -19.83 3.94 -7.61
N GLY A 162 -19.99 3.11 -6.58
CA GLY A 162 -19.76 1.67 -6.66
C GLY A 162 -18.29 1.24 -6.56
N GLY A 163 -17.38 2.17 -6.21
CA GLY A 163 -15.98 1.85 -5.90
C GLY A 163 -15.84 1.08 -4.59
N TYR A 164 -14.67 0.49 -4.39
CA TYR A 164 -14.36 -0.42 -3.28
C TYR A 164 -13.24 0.13 -2.41
N ILE A 165 -13.27 -0.27 -1.13
CA ILE A 165 -12.12 -0.19 -0.23
C ILE A 165 -11.75 -1.62 0.14
N LEU A 166 -10.47 -1.95 0.08
CA LEU A 166 -9.92 -3.23 0.51
C LEU A 166 -8.76 -3.00 1.48
N PHE A 167 -8.77 -3.72 2.59
CA PHE A 167 -7.72 -3.67 3.61
C PHE A 167 -7.11 -5.04 3.85
N GLU A 168 -5.80 -5.08 4.07
CA GLU A 168 -5.21 -6.12 4.91
C GLU A 168 -5.50 -5.77 6.36
N ILE A 169 -5.79 -6.78 7.18
CA ILE A 169 -6.11 -6.61 8.60
C ILE A 169 -5.33 -7.61 9.45
N GLY A 170 -5.09 -7.29 10.70
CA GLY A 170 -4.56 -8.22 11.67
C GLY A 170 -5.54 -9.37 11.97
N PHE A 171 -5.02 -10.51 12.39
CA PHE A 171 -5.82 -11.74 12.61
C PHE A 171 -6.91 -11.60 13.67
N ASP A 172 -6.76 -10.64 14.60
CA ASP A 172 -7.68 -10.36 15.70
C ASP A 172 -8.62 -9.16 15.43
N GLN A 173 -8.58 -8.61 14.22
CA GLN A 173 -9.34 -7.42 13.82
C GLN A 173 -10.58 -7.80 12.98
#